data_a01374a1ce4df4d778beab8b53c99368
#
_entry.id   a01374a1ce4df4d778beab8b53c99368
#
_cell.length_a   1.000
_cell.length_b   1.000
_cell.length_c   1.000
_cell.angle_alpha   90.00
_cell.angle_beta   90.00
_cell.angle_gamma   90.00
#
_symmetry.space_group_name_H-M   'P 1'
#
loop_
_entity.id
_entity.type
_entity.pdbx_description
1 polymer ?
#
loop_
_entity_poly.entity_id
_entity_poly.type
_entity_poly.pdbx_seq_one_letter_code
_entity_poly.pdbx_strand_id
1 'polypeptide(L)'
;MEDDGFTLVTGKKAAKLGFKKTATGVHIRVDGSLEDIEKAMEAGKTAILKARLGIWLTEKLKESAETTGKSIKQIFLIGNGHFDRPDQPGTHQLALFLEVSRLFDTEIVFQEPACSQAEFQWLDKQKNLRIRKTPDTQLKIDENPENLTILAMIHGEHEILQAILEYNWSKLTESNNLIVIGNNYGGVDWTISKLSREKGRINEFFEKSRILHFPEVYEPHSSAFSSTVVMFPIDDDNKC
;
A
#
# COMPACT_ATOMS: atom_id res chain seq x y z
N MET A 1 -31.70 -9.74 -4.79
CA MET A 1 -30.64 -10.07 -3.80
C MET A 1 -29.38 -10.11 -4.63
N GLU A 2 -28.63 -9.02 -4.57
CA GLU A 2 -27.32 -8.95 -5.24
C GLU A 2 -26.33 -9.78 -4.42
N ASP A 3 -25.65 -10.66 -5.10
CA ASP A 3 -24.56 -11.47 -4.54
C ASP A 3 -23.40 -10.51 -4.25
N ASP A 4 -23.18 -10.22 -2.97
CA ASP A 4 -22.17 -9.27 -2.49
C ASP A 4 -20.72 -9.78 -2.60
N GLY A 5 -20.53 -10.90 -3.30
CA GLY A 5 -19.18 -11.42 -3.62
C GLY A 5 -18.41 -12.00 -2.43
N PHE A 6 -19.02 -12.08 -1.25
CA PHE A 6 -18.39 -12.69 -0.08
C PHE A 6 -18.43 -14.22 -0.14
N THR A 7 -17.28 -14.84 -0.34
CA THR A 7 -17.16 -16.30 -0.25
C THR A 7 -17.10 -16.74 1.22
N LEU A 8 -18.12 -17.48 1.67
CA LEU A 8 -18.12 -18.06 3.02
C LEU A 8 -16.98 -19.06 3.17
N VAL A 9 -15.94 -18.68 3.91
CA VAL A 9 -14.81 -19.57 4.21
C VAL A 9 -15.14 -20.46 5.39
N THR A 10 -15.22 -21.79 5.18
CA THR A 10 -15.66 -22.75 6.19
C THR A 10 -14.57 -23.76 6.57
N GLY A 11 -14.65 -24.29 7.81
CA GLY A 11 -13.86 -25.44 8.25
C GLY A 11 -12.36 -25.20 8.38
N LYS A 12 -11.56 -26.17 7.89
CA LYS A 12 -10.08 -26.14 7.99
C LYS A 12 -9.45 -24.91 7.29
N LYS A 13 -10.07 -24.40 6.23
CA LYS A 13 -9.59 -23.20 5.52
C LYS A 13 -9.76 -21.94 6.36
N ALA A 14 -10.90 -21.79 7.07
CA ALA A 14 -11.13 -20.69 7.99
C ALA A 14 -10.13 -20.69 9.17
N ALA A 15 -9.85 -21.85 9.75
CA ALA A 15 -8.87 -21.98 10.82
C ALA A 15 -7.45 -21.61 10.35
N LYS A 16 -7.07 -21.99 9.12
CA LYS A 16 -5.78 -21.61 8.51
C LYS A 16 -5.68 -20.10 8.32
N LEU A 17 -6.79 -19.42 8.01
CA LEU A 17 -6.85 -17.97 7.89
C LEU A 17 -7.01 -17.24 9.23
N GLY A 18 -6.97 -17.94 10.36
CA GLY A 18 -7.05 -17.33 11.68
C GLY A 18 -8.46 -17.03 12.17
N PHE A 19 -9.46 -17.76 11.69
CA PHE A 19 -10.83 -17.62 12.17
C PHE A 19 -11.21 -18.77 13.08
N LYS A 20 -11.89 -18.46 14.20
CA LYS A 20 -12.58 -19.42 15.05
C LYS A 20 -14.07 -19.35 14.78
N LYS A 21 -14.72 -20.54 14.73
CA LYS A 21 -16.16 -20.64 14.67
C LYS A 21 -16.73 -20.50 16.09
N THR A 22 -17.64 -19.55 16.29
CA THR A 22 -18.35 -19.39 17.56
C THR A 22 -19.39 -20.49 17.73
N ALA A 23 -19.94 -20.61 18.95
CA ALA A 23 -21.08 -21.53 19.22
C ALA A 23 -22.30 -21.20 18.33
N THR A 24 -22.46 -19.96 17.90
CA THR A 24 -23.51 -19.50 16.99
C THR A 24 -23.17 -19.67 15.50
N GLY A 25 -22.02 -20.24 15.17
CA GLY A 25 -21.60 -20.51 13.80
C GLY A 25 -20.90 -19.35 13.09
N VAL A 26 -20.73 -18.20 13.75
CA VAL A 26 -20.02 -17.04 13.19
C VAL A 26 -18.50 -17.27 13.24
N HIS A 27 -17.79 -16.93 12.18
CA HIS A 27 -16.33 -16.96 12.14
C HIS A 27 -15.76 -15.63 12.68
N ILE A 28 -15.02 -15.70 13.77
CA ILE A 28 -14.31 -14.55 14.36
C ILE A 28 -12.83 -14.71 14.06
N ARG A 29 -12.18 -13.64 13.62
CA ARG A 29 -10.73 -13.58 13.49
C ARG A 29 -10.08 -13.74 14.86
N VAL A 30 -9.00 -14.50 14.90
CA VAL A 30 -8.14 -14.64 16.09
C VAL A 30 -6.86 -13.91 15.80
N ASP A 31 -6.62 -12.86 16.57
CA ASP A 31 -5.38 -12.08 16.45
C ASP A 31 -4.17 -12.90 16.90
N GLY A 32 -3.07 -12.72 16.17
CA GLY A 32 -1.79 -13.28 16.55
C GLY A 32 -1.19 -12.58 17.77
N SER A 33 -0.31 -13.30 18.47
CA SER A 33 0.51 -12.76 19.55
C SER A 33 1.67 -11.92 18.99
N LEU A 34 2.38 -11.18 19.86
CA LEU A 34 3.62 -10.50 19.48
C LEU A 34 4.65 -11.47 18.88
N GLU A 35 4.75 -12.68 19.43
CA GLU A 35 5.67 -13.72 18.93
C GLU A 35 5.26 -14.19 17.51
N ASP A 36 3.96 -14.33 17.25
CA ASP A 36 3.46 -14.67 15.90
C ASP A 36 3.80 -13.57 14.90
N ILE A 37 3.63 -12.30 15.30
CA ILE A 37 3.98 -11.14 14.47
C ILE A 37 5.49 -11.10 14.18
N GLU A 38 6.34 -11.30 15.18
CA GLU A 38 7.79 -11.33 15.00
C GLU A 38 8.20 -12.42 14.00
N LYS A 39 7.64 -13.63 14.12
CA LYS A 39 7.85 -14.73 13.18
C LYS A 39 7.35 -14.40 11.77
N ALA A 40 6.16 -13.80 11.68
CA ALA A 40 5.56 -13.40 10.42
C ALA A 40 6.43 -12.38 9.70
N MET A 41 6.85 -11.33 10.41
CA MET A 41 7.67 -10.25 9.85
C MET A 41 9.07 -10.72 9.45
N GLU A 42 9.68 -11.64 10.19
CA GLU A 42 10.96 -12.23 9.79
C GLU A 42 10.82 -13.10 8.52
N ALA A 43 9.72 -13.86 8.42
CA ALA A 43 9.41 -14.60 7.21
C ALA A 43 9.15 -13.68 6.00
N GLY A 44 8.36 -12.60 6.19
CA GLY A 44 8.09 -11.59 5.17
C GLY A 44 9.37 -10.91 4.70
N LYS A 45 10.22 -10.47 5.62
CA LYS A 45 11.53 -9.86 5.32
C LYS A 45 12.42 -10.80 4.52
N THR A 46 12.53 -12.05 4.96
CA THR A 46 13.30 -13.08 4.25
C THR A 46 12.79 -13.28 2.83
N ALA A 47 11.46 -13.32 2.65
CA ALA A 47 10.83 -13.46 1.35
C ALA A 47 11.11 -12.27 0.41
N ILE A 48 10.98 -11.04 0.93
CA ILE A 48 11.28 -9.79 0.17
C ILE A 48 12.75 -9.74 -0.24
N LEU A 49 13.68 -10.07 0.66
CA LEU A 49 15.10 -10.10 0.36
C LEU A 49 15.45 -11.17 -0.70
N LYS A 50 14.90 -12.38 -0.56
CA LYS A 50 15.11 -13.47 -1.53
C LYS A 50 14.57 -13.13 -2.91
N ALA A 51 13.41 -12.50 -2.99
CA ALA A 51 12.82 -12.02 -4.23
C ALA A 51 13.52 -10.77 -4.79
N ARG A 52 14.42 -10.13 -4.04
CA ARG A 52 15.08 -8.85 -4.38
C ARG A 52 14.10 -7.71 -4.68
N LEU A 53 12.87 -7.83 -4.21
CA LEU A 53 11.80 -6.88 -4.54
C LEU A 53 12.06 -5.49 -3.94
N GLY A 54 12.63 -5.43 -2.73
CA GLY A 54 13.04 -4.17 -2.11
C GLY A 54 14.13 -3.45 -2.90
N ILE A 55 15.11 -4.20 -3.42
CA ILE A 55 16.19 -3.64 -4.27
C ILE A 55 15.58 -3.11 -5.57
N TRP A 56 14.79 -3.95 -6.26
CA TRP A 56 14.13 -3.56 -7.51
C TRP A 56 13.31 -2.27 -7.35
N LEU A 57 12.44 -2.20 -6.33
CA LEU A 57 11.60 -1.02 -6.11
C LEU A 57 12.46 0.21 -5.78
N THR A 58 13.48 0.05 -4.93
CA THR A 58 14.39 1.15 -4.56
C THR A 58 15.15 1.70 -5.77
N GLU A 59 15.61 0.83 -6.68
CA GLU A 59 16.27 1.26 -7.92
C GLU A 59 15.32 2.09 -8.79
N LYS A 60 14.06 1.65 -8.96
CA LYS A 60 13.06 2.39 -9.74
C LYS A 60 12.66 3.73 -9.11
N LEU A 61 12.60 3.77 -7.79
CA LEU A 61 12.35 5.01 -7.04
C LEU A 61 13.53 5.99 -7.14
N LYS A 62 14.78 5.50 -7.11
CA LYS A 62 15.98 6.31 -7.32
C LYS A 62 16.04 6.87 -8.74
N GLU A 63 15.81 6.04 -9.76
CA GLU A 63 15.72 6.51 -11.14
C GLU A 63 14.73 7.68 -11.28
N SER A 64 13.56 7.60 -10.65
CA SER A 64 12.57 8.68 -10.68
C SER A 64 13.04 9.92 -9.92
N ALA A 65 13.66 9.75 -8.75
CA ALA A 65 14.21 10.86 -7.96
C ALA A 65 15.33 11.59 -8.73
N GLU A 66 16.23 10.86 -9.38
CA GLU A 66 17.30 11.42 -10.21
C GLU A 66 16.76 12.15 -11.44
N THR A 67 15.78 11.57 -12.14
CA THR A 67 15.16 12.18 -13.33
C THR A 67 14.45 13.49 -12.98
N THR A 68 13.78 13.54 -11.83
CA THR A 68 13.06 14.74 -11.38
C THR A 68 13.94 15.74 -10.61
N GLY A 69 15.18 15.38 -10.27
CA GLY A 69 16.04 16.19 -9.41
C GLY A 69 15.55 16.28 -7.95
N LYS A 70 14.63 15.42 -7.51
CA LYS A 70 13.98 15.49 -6.21
C LYS A 70 14.46 14.41 -5.25
N SER A 71 14.15 14.56 -3.96
CA SER A 71 14.52 13.62 -2.91
C SER A 71 13.30 12.96 -2.28
N ILE A 72 13.33 11.63 -2.07
CA ILE A 72 12.26 10.93 -1.34
C ILE A 72 12.38 11.25 0.14
N LYS A 73 11.34 11.87 0.72
CA LYS A 73 11.33 12.36 2.11
C LYS A 73 10.17 11.85 2.95
N GLN A 74 9.15 11.26 2.33
CA GLN A 74 7.97 10.82 3.04
C GLN A 74 7.43 9.54 2.42
N ILE A 75 7.03 8.59 3.25
CA ILE A 75 6.33 7.37 2.83
C ILE A 75 5.04 7.27 3.65
N PHE A 76 3.89 7.24 3.00
CA PHE A 76 2.63 6.82 3.59
C PHE A 76 2.36 5.37 3.21
N LEU A 77 2.12 4.52 4.19
CA LEU A 77 1.63 3.15 4.00
C LEU A 77 0.23 3.04 4.60
N ILE A 78 -0.77 2.93 3.73
CA ILE A 78 -2.19 3.03 4.09
C ILE A 78 -2.93 1.78 3.68
N GLY A 79 -3.78 1.26 4.56
CA GLY A 79 -4.60 0.09 4.26
C GLY A 79 -3.78 -1.18 4.08
N ASN A 80 -2.74 -1.36 4.88
CA ASN A 80 -1.84 -2.53 4.79
C ASN A 80 -2.54 -3.85 5.11
N GLY A 81 -3.63 -3.80 5.88
CA GLY A 81 -4.25 -4.99 6.45
C GLY A 81 -3.40 -5.60 7.58
N HIS A 82 -3.83 -6.76 8.04
CA HIS A 82 -3.13 -7.49 9.11
C HIS A 82 -1.81 -8.10 8.64
N PHE A 83 -0.87 -8.25 9.59
CA PHE A 83 0.47 -8.78 9.33
C PHE A 83 0.96 -9.73 10.45
N ASP A 84 0.04 -10.36 11.17
CA ASP A 84 0.32 -11.28 12.27
C ASP A 84 0.56 -12.72 11.83
N ARG A 85 0.61 -12.99 10.51
CA ARG A 85 0.86 -14.31 9.92
C ARG A 85 1.69 -14.23 8.65
N PRO A 86 2.54 -15.23 8.38
CA PRO A 86 3.40 -15.24 7.18
C PRO A 86 2.63 -15.31 5.86
N ASP A 87 1.38 -15.81 5.89
CA ASP A 87 0.53 -15.98 4.72
C ASP A 87 -0.47 -14.82 4.50
N GLN A 88 -0.23 -13.68 5.13
CA GLN A 88 -1.02 -12.47 4.91
C GLN A 88 -0.33 -11.52 3.92
N PRO A 89 -1.07 -10.93 2.97
CA PRO A 89 -0.52 -9.92 2.07
C PRO A 89 0.15 -8.77 2.82
N GLY A 90 -0.48 -8.28 3.90
CA GLY A 90 0.03 -7.17 4.70
C GLY A 90 1.41 -7.41 5.32
N THR A 91 1.75 -8.66 5.65
CA THR A 91 3.08 -9.05 6.13
C THR A 91 4.15 -8.74 5.09
N HIS A 92 3.91 -9.11 3.84
CA HIS A 92 4.84 -8.89 2.74
C HIS A 92 4.91 -7.43 2.32
N GLN A 93 3.76 -6.75 2.33
CA GLN A 93 3.67 -5.33 1.99
C GLN A 93 4.42 -4.48 3.03
N LEU A 94 4.16 -4.68 4.32
CA LEU A 94 4.88 -3.98 5.39
C LEU A 94 6.38 -4.28 5.36
N ALA A 95 6.78 -5.54 5.16
CA ALA A 95 8.19 -5.92 5.05
C ALA A 95 8.90 -5.21 3.88
N LEU A 96 8.23 -5.07 2.73
CA LEU A 96 8.75 -4.34 1.58
C LEU A 96 8.99 -2.85 1.92
N PHE A 97 8.02 -2.17 2.50
CA PHE A 97 8.15 -0.74 2.79
C PHE A 97 9.09 -0.44 3.95
N LEU A 98 9.24 -1.34 4.91
CA LEU A 98 10.30 -1.24 5.92
C LEU A 98 11.70 -1.31 5.30
N GLU A 99 11.90 -2.18 4.30
CA GLU A 99 13.16 -2.25 3.57
C GLU A 99 13.40 -0.99 2.71
N VAL A 100 12.38 -0.49 2.01
CA VAL A 100 12.45 0.76 1.25
C VAL A 100 12.77 1.94 2.17
N SER A 101 12.07 2.06 3.31
CA SER A 101 12.32 3.09 4.32
C SER A 101 13.77 3.07 4.81
N ARG A 102 14.30 1.87 5.09
CA ARG A 102 15.69 1.69 5.51
C ARG A 102 16.69 2.16 4.45
N LEU A 103 16.42 1.87 3.16
CA LEU A 103 17.33 2.20 2.05
C LEU A 103 17.31 3.70 1.70
N PHE A 104 16.21 4.40 1.97
CA PHE A 104 16.11 5.85 1.79
C PHE A 104 16.32 6.67 3.07
N ASP A 105 16.49 6.00 4.21
CA ASP A 105 16.54 6.64 5.54
C ASP A 105 15.34 7.58 5.78
N THR A 106 14.14 7.07 5.50
CA THR A 106 12.89 7.86 5.48
C THR A 106 11.84 7.22 6.39
N GLU A 107 11.15 8.03 7.19
CA GLU A 107 10.07 7.57 8.07
C GLU A 107 8.86 7.08 7.27
N ILE A 108 8.24 5.98 7.72
CA ILE A 108 6.93 5.55 7.28
C ILE A 108 5.85 6.14 8.18
N VAL A 109 4.86 6.79 7.59
CA VAL A 109 3.59 7.10 8.25
C VAL A 109 2.62 5.97 7.95
N PHE A 110 2.37 5.13 8.94
CA PHE A 110 1.53 3.94 8.81
C PHE A 110 0.10 4.24 9.28
N GLN A 111 -0.89 3.87 8.46
CA GLN A 111 -2.31 4.03 8.79
C GLN A 111 -3.08 2.77 8.40
N GLU A 112 -3.46 1.97 9.41
CA GLU A 112 -4.32 0.80 9.26
C GLU A 112 -5.21 0.68 10.51
N PRO A 113 -6.49 1.08 10.44
CA PRO A 113 -7.35 1.10 11.61
C PRO A 113 -7.75 -0.31 12.09
N ALA A 114 -7.65 -1.33 11.22
CA ALA A 114 -8.01 -2.70 11.56
C ALA A 114 -6.92 -3.46 12.34
N CYS A 115 -5.76 -2.86 12.57
CA CYS A 115 -4.69 -3.49 13.33
C CYS A 115 -5.14 -3.92 14.73
N SER A 116 -4.74 -5.11 15.13
CA SER A 116 -4.90 -5.60 16.49
C SER A 116 -4.02 -4.84 17.49
N GLN A 117 -4.31 -4.98 18.78
CA GLN A 117 -3.48 -4.37 19.81
C GLN A 117 -2.03 -4.89 19.78
N ALA A 118 -1.82 -6.16 19.48
CA ALA A 118 -0.48 -6.75 19.36
C ALA A 118 0.29 -6.17 18.15
N GLU A 119 -0.41 -5.98 17.01
CA GLU A 119 0.18 -5.33 15.84
C GLU A 119 0.59 -3.89 16.14
N PHE A 120 -0.25 -3.10 16.81
CA PHE A 120 0.14 -1.75 17.25
C PHE A 120 1.32 -1.76 18.21
N GLN A 121 1.37 -2.69 19.17
CA GLN A 121 2.52 -2.82 20.09
C GLN A 121 3.82 -3.19 19.36
N TRP A 122 3.73 -3.97 18.30
CA TRP A 122 4.88 -4.30 17.47
C TRP A 122 5.36 -3.09 16.66
N LEU A 123 4.43 -2.36 16.02
CA LEU A 123 4.70 -1.16 15.24
C LEU A 123 5.35 -0.05 16.10
N ASP A 124 4.87 0.16 17.32
CA ASP A 124 5.41 1.16 18.26
C ASP A 124 6.91 0.93 18.61
N LYS A 125 7.43 -0.29 18.39
CA LYS A 125 8.85 -0.61 18.58
C LYS A 125 9.72 -0.29 17.36
N GLN A 126 9.11 0.02 16.21
CA GLN A 126 9.87 0.31 14.98
C GLN A 126 10.38 1.75 14.97
N LYS A 127 11.69 1.95 14.77
CA LYS A 127 12.32 3.27 14.89
C LYS A 127 11.90 4.28 13.82
N ASN A 128 11.68 3.80 12.59
CA ASN A 128 11.39 4.66 11.44
C ASN A 128 9.92 4.56 11.02
N LEU A 129 9.01 4.40 11.99
CA LEU A 129 7.60 4.23 11.71
C LEU A 129 6.76 5.05 12.70
N ARG A 130 5.89 5.89 12.16
CA ARG A 130 4.93 6.69 12.91
C ARG A 130 3.52 6.20 12.62
N ILE A 131 2.78 5.84 13.67
CA ILE A 131 1.45 5.27 13.55
C ILE A 131 0.38 6.37 13.60
N ARG A 132 -0.57 6.30 12.68
CA ARG A 132 -1.85 7.03 12.73
C ARG A 132 -2.98 6.04 12.99
N LYS A 133 -3.49 6.03 14.21
CA LYS A 133 -4.55 5.10 14.66
C LYS A 133 -5.95 5.50 14.15
N THR A 134 -6.15 6.78 13.86
CA THR A 134 -7.41 7.29 13.33
C THR A 134 -7.30 7.41 11.82
N PRO A 135 -8.25 6.85 11.05
CA PRO A 135 -8.30 7.02 9.61
C PRO A 135 -8.38 8.50 9.25
N ASP A 136 -7.52 8.92 8.33
CA ASP A 136 -7.51 10.29 7.86
C ASP A 136 -7.25 10.30 6.36
N THR A 137 -8.16 10.87 5.60
CA THR A 137 -8.04 11.07 4.15
C THR A 137 -7.49 12.46 3.81
N GLN A 138 -7.35 13.35 4.79
CA GLN A 138 -6.73 14.67 4.63
C GLN A 138 -5.22 14.60 4.90
N LEU A 139 -4.57 13.59 4.37
CA LEU A 139 -3.13 13.44 4.47
C LEU A 139 -2.46 14.54 3.66
N LYS A 140 -1.66 15.36 4.32
CA LYS A 140 -0.84 16.36 3.63
C LYS A 140 0.37 15.70 3.03
N ILE A 141 0.47 15.78 1.70
CA ILE A 141 1.70 15.50 0.96
C ILE A 141 2.68 16.63 1.21
N ASP A 142 3.97 16.33 1.22
CA ASP A 142 5.02 17.33 1.45
C ASP A 142 4.85 18.49 0.44
N GLU A 143 4.80 19.70 0.97
CA GLU A 143 4.58 20.92 0.17
C GLU A 143 5.87 21.42 -0.50
N ASN A 144 7.02 20.90 -0.11
CA ASN A 144 8.29 21.26 -0.75
C ASN A 144 8.39 20.58 -2.13
N PRO A 145 8.45 21.34 -3.23
CA PRO A 145 8.52 20.78 -4.58
C PRO A 145 9.77 19.96 -4.86
N GLU A 146 10.84 20.13 -4.07
CA GLU A 146 12.08 19.36 -4.17
C GLU A 146 11.97 17.95 -3.52
N ASN A 147 10.87 17.70 -2.83
CA ASN A 147 10.65 16.43 -2.12
C ASN A 147 9.64 15.57 -2.86
N LEU A 148 9.90 14.26 -2.91
CA LEU A 148 8.95 13.24 -3.36
C LEU A 148 8.29 12.57 -2.14
N THR A 149 6.98 12.42 -2.22
CA THR A 149 6.19 11.60 -1.30
C THR A 149 5.81 10.29 -1.97
N ILE A 150 5.99 9.17 -1.29
CA ILE A 150 5.46 7.88 -1.71
C ILE A 150 4.15 7.64 -0.95
N LEU A 151 3.06 7.40 -1.67
CA LEU A 151 1.79 6.93 -1.14
C LEU A 151 1.60 5.47 -1.56
N ALA A 152 1.82 4.56 -0.63
CA ALA A 152 1.60 3.13 -0.82
C ALA A 152 0.24 2.73 -0.29
N MET A 153 -0.64 2.25 -1.18
CA MET A 153 -1.98 1.79 -0.85
C MET A 153 -2.34 0.60 -1.76
N ILE A 154 -1.74 -0.55 -1.47
CA ILE A 154 -1.89 -1.77 -2.25
C ILE A 154 -3.20 -2.46 -1.86
N HIS A 155 -4.05 -2.74 -2.85
CA HIS A 155 -5.41 -3.30 -2.69
C HIS A 155 -6.31 -2.45 -1.78
N GLY A 156 -5.97 -1.18 -1.59
CA GLY A 156 -6.77 -0.25 -0.81
C GLY A 156 -8.04 0.20 -1.53
N GLU A 157 -8.95 0.79 -0.76
CA GLU A 157 -10.21 1.31 -1.26
C GLU A 157 -10.02 2.53 -2.16
N HIS A 158 -10.69 2.54 -3.29
CA HIS A 158 -10.58 3.63 -4.27
C HIS A 158 -11.03 4.97 -3.71
N GLU A 159 -12.06 4.96 -2.87
CA GLU A 159 -12.62 6.14 -2.23
C GLU A 159 -11.60 6.87 -1.36
N ILE A 160 -10.74 6.13 -0.67
CA ILE A 160 -9.65 6.68 0.15
C ILE A 160 -8.60 7.36 -0.74
N LEU A 161 -8.15 6.69 -1.81
CA LEU A 161 -7.20 7.28 -2.74
C LEU A 161 -7.77 8.52 -3.41
N GLN A 162 -9.03 8.48 -3.86
CA GLN A 162 -9.73 9.61 -4.45
C GLN A 162 -9.74 10.81 -3.51
N ALA A 163 -10.12 10.60 -2.23
CA ALA A 163 -10.19 11.67 -1.24
C ALA A 163 -8.80 12.28 -0.95
N ILE A 164 -7.74 11.46 -0.88
CA ILE A 164 -6.37 11.93 -0.68
C ILE A 164 -5.92 12.77 -1.88
N LEU A 165 -6.18 12.30 -3.11
CA LEU A 165 -5.83 13.04 -4.32
C LEU A 165 -6.61 14.36 -4.40
N GLU A 166 -7.91 14.37 -4.13
CA GLU A 166 -8.72 15.61 -4.13
C GLU A 166 -8.20 16.63 -3.14
N TYR A 167 -7.89 16.20 -1.91
CA TYR A 167 -7.39 17.09 -0.87
C TYR A 167 -6.08 17.78 -1.25
N ASN A 168 -5.21 17.10 -2.01
CA ASN A 168 -3.90 17.62 -2.40
C ASN A 168 -3.86 18.14 -3.84
N TRP A 169 -4.95 18.09 -4.59
CA TRP A 169 -4.92 18.22 -6.05
C TRP A 169 -4.26 19.50 -6.58
N SER A 170 -4.60 20.65 -6.02
CA SER A 170 -4.00 21.92 -6.45
C SER A 170 -2.48 21.94 -6.34
N LYS A 171 -1.95 21.34 -5.26
CA LYS A 171 -0.51 21.25 -5.01
C LYS A 171 0.15 20.22 -5.90
N LEU A 172 -0.49 19.08 -6.13
CA LEU A 172 0.03 18.02 -6.99
C LEU A 172 0.18 18.48 -8.44
N THR A 173 -0.73 19.32 -8.93
CA THR A 173 -0.64 19.87 -10.28
C THR A 173 0.49 20.90 -10.43
N GLU A 174 0.92 21.52 -9.35
CA GLU A 174 2.02 22.50 -9.35
C GLU A 174 3.38 21.84 -9.08
N SER A 175 3.44 20.93 -8.12
CA SER A 175 4.71 20.37 -7.64
C SER A 175 5.09 19.06 -8.29
N ASN A 176 4.13 18.29 -8.84
CA ASN A 176 4.36 16.98 -9.44
C ASN A 176 5.28 16.08 -8.58
N ASN A 177 4.95 15.94 -7.28
CA ASN A 177 5.84 15.37 -6.27
C ASN A 177 5.28 14.13 -5.56
N LEU A 178 4.29 13.46 -6.15
CA LEU A 178 3.67 12.25 -5.60
C LEU A 178 3.99 11.03 -6.46
N ILE A 179 4.47 9.97 -5.83
CA ILE A 179 4.53 8.61 -6.38
C ILE A 179 3.45 7.79 -5.69
N VAL A 180 2.56 7.17 -6.47
CA VAL A 180 1.55 6.26 -5.91
C VAL A 180 1.93 4.81 -6.23
N ILE A 181 1.92 3.95 -5.20
CA ILE A 181 2.11 2.51 -5.33
C ILE A 181 0.81 1.84 -4.91
N GLY A 182 0.08 1.28 -5.85
CA GLY A 182 -1.26 0.78 -5.57
C GLY A 182 -1.88 0.02 -6.73
N ASN A 183 -3.21 0.02 -6.77
CA ASN A 183 -3.97 -0.73 -7.75
C ASN A 183 -3.68 -0.27 -9.19
N ASN A 184 -3.66 -1.23 -10.11
CA ASN A 184 -3.59 -0.94 -11.53
C ASN A 184 -4.97 -0.49 -12.04
N TYR A 185 -5.06 0.72 -12.53
CA TYR A 185 -6.27 1.29 -13.12
C TYR A 185 -6.30 1.16 -14.65
N GLY A 186 -5.27 0.57 -15.28
CA GLY A 186 -5.25 0.26 -16.70
C GLY A 186 -6.32 -0.77 -17.04
N GLY A 187 -7.19 -0.44 -17.97
CA GLY A 187 -8.30 -1.29 -18.40
C GLY A 187 -9.58 -1.17 -17.56
N VAL A 188 -9.62 -0.27 -16.58
CA VAL A 188 -10.86 0.08 -15.89
C VAL A 188 -11.76 0.84 -16.86
N ASP A 189 -13.00 0.38 -17.03
CA ASP A 189 -13.99 1.10 -17.83
C ASP A 189 -14.56 2.29 -17.03
N TRP A 190 -13.93 3.46 -17.21
CA TRP A 190 -14.35 4.71 -16.57
C TRP A 190 -15.66 5.27 -17.10
N THR A 191 -16.23 4.69 -18.15
CA THR A 191 -17.55 5.10 -18.68
C THR A 191 -18.70 4.57 -17.85
N ILE A 192 -18.47 3.58 -17.01
CA ILE A 192 -19.45 3.11 -16.03
C ILE A 192 -19.73 4.23 -15.04
N SER A 193 -20.93 4.76 -15.10
CA SER A 193 -21.36 6.05 -14.53
C SER A 193 -21.02 6.26 -13.05
N LYS A 194 -20.96 5.19 -12.24
CA LYS A 194 -20.63 5.26 -10.82
C LYS A 194 -19.13 5.48 -10.60
N LEU A 195 -18.28 4.83 -11.42
CA LEU A 195 -16.81 4.97 -11.32
C LEU A 195 -16.32 6.33 -11.86
N SER A 196 -16.91 6.84 -12.94
CA SER A 196 -16.45 8.07 -13.58
C SER A 196 -16.70 9.33 -12.74
N ARG A 197 -17.79 9.37 -11.98
CA ARG A 197 -18.14 10.54 -11.15
C ARG A 197 -17.38 10.58 -9.83
N GLU A 198 -17.15 9.40 -9.23
CA GLU A 198 -16.59 9.28 -7.88
C GLU A 198 -15.06 9.16 -7.87
N LYS A 199 -14.43 8.93 -9.04
CA LYS A 199 -13.00 8.59 -9.14
C LYS A 199 -12.25 9.38 -10.21
N GLY A 200 -12.74 10.56 -10.56
CA GLY A 200 -12.16 11.40 -11.61
C GLY A 200 -10.70 11.78 -11.37
N ARG A 201 -10.30 12.03 -10.12
CA ARG A 201 -8.91 12.35 -9.78
C ARG A 201 -7.98 11.17 -9.91
N ILE A 202 -8.44 9.97 -9.59
CA ILE A 202 -7.65 8.74 -9.82
C ILE A 202 -7.37 8.56 -11.30
N ASN A 203 -8.41 8.69 -12.14
CA ASN A 203 -8.24 8.57 -13.58
C ASN A 203 -7.28 9.63 -14.13
N GLU A 204 -7.50 10.89 -13.76
CA GLU A 204 -6.66 12.00 -14.19
C GLU A 204 -5.19 11.84 -13.72
N PHE A 205 -4.97 11.36 -12.50
CA PHE A 205 -3.65 11.08 -11.96
C PHE A 205 -2.99 9.91 -12.72
N PHE A 206 -3.73 8.83 -12.95
CA PHE A 206 -3.24 7.66 -13.66
C PHE A 206 -2.82 8.00 -15.11
N GLU A 207 -3.66 8.74 -15.85
CA GLU A 207 -3.37 9.17 -17.23
C GLU A 207 -2.15 10.10 -17.32
N LYS A 208 -1.88 10.87 -16.26
CA LYS A 208 -0.73 11.79 -16.15
C LYS A 208 0.49 11.14 -15.49
N SER A 209 0.49 9.82 -15.32
CA SER A 209 1.58 9.10 -14.66
C SER A 209 2.29 8.16 -15.63
N ARG A 210 3.59 8.02 -15.47
CA ARG A 210 4.34 6.91 -16.06
C ARG A 210 4.10 5.66 -15.21
N ILE A 211 3.52 4.63 -15.81
CA ILE A 211 3.13 3.40 -15.13
C ILE A 211 4.22 2.36 -15.23
N LEU A 212 4.59 1.79 -14.09
CA LEU A 212 5.48 0.64 -13.99
C LEU A 212 4.77 -0.49 -13.24
N HIS A 213 4.62 -1.63 -13.88
CA HIS A 213 4.05 -2.81 -13.25
C HIS A 213 5.03 -3.45 -12.27
N PHE A 214 4.52 -3.92 -11.14
CA PHE A 214 5.28 -4.81 -10.27
C PHE A 214 5.63 -6.11 -11.02
N PRO A 215 6.71 -6.82 -10.64
CA PRO A 215 7.00 -8.14 -11.20
C PRO A 215 5.77 -9.05 -11.10
N GLU A 216 5.40 -9.68 -12.21
CA GLU A 216 4.13 -10.46 -12.33
C GLU A 216 4.03 -11.60 -11.32
N VAL A 217 5.16 -12.17 -10.93
CA VAL A 217 5.20 -13.32 -10.03
C VAL A 217 5.99 -12.99 -8.78
N TYR A 218 5.28 -12.88 -7.67
CA TYR A 218 5.88 -12.90 -6.34
C TYR A 218 5.52 -14.23 -5.68
N GLU A 219 6.36 -15.23 -5.89
CA GLU A 219 6.18 -16.63 -5.45
C GLU A 219 5.82 -16.82 -3.98
N PRO A 220 6.44 -16.08 -3.01
CA PRO A 220 6.14 -16.29 -1.59
C PRO A 220 4.67 -16.03 -1.22
N HIS A 221 4.01 -15.10 -1.94
CA HIS A 221 2.60 -14.79 -1.74
C HIS A 221 2.00 -14.16 -3.01
N SER A 222 1.36 -14.96 -3.85
CA SER A 222 0.89 -14.56 -5.19
C SER A 222 -0.05 -13.35 -5.21
N SER A 223 -0.83 -13.14 -4.13
CA SER A 223 -1.74 -12.00 -4.05
C SER A 223 -1.19 -10.78 -3.34
N ALA A 224 0.02 -10.82 -2.73
CA ALA A 224 0.52 -9.68 -1.96
C ALA A 224 0.71 -8.41 -2.81
N PHE A 225 1.11 -8.59 -4.07
CA PHE A 225 1.38 -7.52 -5.02
C PHE A 225 0.69 -7.72 -6.37
N SER A 226 -0.35 -8.56 -6.42
CA SER A 226 -1.11 -8.78 -7.66
C SER A 226 -1.75 -7.48 -8.13
N SER A 227 -1.75 -7.23 -9.44
CA SER A 227 -2.32 -6.01 -10.04
C SER A 227 -1.80 -4.69 -9.42
N THR A 228 -0.59 -4.71 -8.88
CA THR A 228 0.06 -3.52 -8.31
C THR A 228 0.91 -2.81 -9.36
N VAL A 229 0.85 -1.48 -9.35
CA VAL A 229 1.67 -0.61 -10.19
C VAL A 229 2.32 0.49 -9.36
N VAL A 230 3.43 1.03 -9.89
CA VAL A 230 4.00 2.30 -9.45
C VAL A 230 3.61 3.37 -10.48
N MET A 231 2.97 4.42 -10.03
CA MET A 231 2.59 5.59 -10.81
C MET A 231 3.58 6.70 -10.50
N PHE A 232 4.47 6.97 -11.42
CA PHE A 232 5.47 8.02 -11.28
C PHE A 232 4.99 9.33 -11.89
N PRO A 233 5.36 10.48 -11.32
CA PRO A 233 5.13 11.76 -11.96
C PRO A 233 5.83 11.80 -13.35
N ILE A 234 5.18 12.42 -14.33
CA ILE A 234 5.78 12.65 -15.66
C ILE A 234 6.38 14.05 -15.65
N ASP A 235 7.64 14.19 -16.06
CA ASP A 235 8.25 15.50 -16.29
C ASP A 235 7.57 16.22 -17.44
N ASP A 236 7.31 17.53 -17.27
CA ASP A 236 6.69 18.36 -18.31
C ASP A 236 7.53 18.44 -19.61
N ASP A 237 8.83 18.20 -19.51
CA ASP A 237 9.75 18.19 -20.66
C ASP A 237 9.58 16.98 -21.60
N ASN A 238 8.83 15.95 -21.19
CA ASN A 238 8.55 14.74 -21.96
C ASN A 238 7.12 14.69 -22.55
N LYS A 239 6.39 15.80 -22.57
CA LYS A 239 5.14 15.90 -23.30
C LYS A 239 5.45 16.16 -24.79
N CYS A 240 5.69 15.04 -25.51
CA CYS A 240 5.68 15.06 -26.99
C CYS A 240 4.28 14.85 -27.54
#